data_92f480d84ec7307e840cc18cdef5c016
#
_entry.id   92f480d84ec7307e840cc18cdef5c016
#
_cell.length_a   1.000
_cell.length_b   1.000
_cell.length_c   1.000
_cell.angle_alpha   90.00
_cell.angle_beta   90.00
_cell.angle_gamma   90.00
#
_symmetry.space_group_name_H-M   'P 1'
#
loop_
_entity.id
_entity.type
_entity.pdbx_description
1 polymer ?
#
loop_
_entity_poly.entity_id
_entity_poly.type
_entity_poly.pdbx_seq_one_letter_code
_entity_poly.pdbx_strand_id
1 'polypeptide(L)'
;MRRTLAIVLALVMVMSMAACGNQAASVDVSAAKSIADLKGAKIAAQTGTFHADALSQIPEVQGSTLPDFTDLLTALKAGTIDGYIAEEPTAFEVCMSDDTLAYLPLKNNDTGFTATDADVGIAVGLKTGNALREQINTILADISAETRSELMNQMVQLSAGKEVTSLVLTSEKPTNPVGTLKVGMECAYAPFNWTDMGEATLGAVAISGEGKENMYANGYDVQIAQYVANKLNMTLEIYSYEWDGLIPALDSGALDAIIAGMSPTAEREEQIDFTDVYYSSNLVIIYKK
;
A
#
# COMPACT_ATOMS: atom_id res chain seq x y z
N MET A 1 58.92 -21.77 -24.68
CA MET A 1 57.69 -20.94 -24.89
C MET A 1 56.37 -21.64 -24.51
N ARG A 2 56.10 -22.92 -24.80
CA ARG A 2 54.83 -23.59 -24.40
C ARG A 2 54.65 -23.82 -22.92
N ARG A 3 55.71 -24.01 -22.14
CA ARG A 3 55.61 -24.24 -20.68
C ARG A 3 55.42 -22.95 -19.84
N THR A 4 55.95 -21.85 -20.33
CA THR A 4 55.77 -20.52 -19.69
C THR A 4 54.35 -19.96 -19.95
N LEU A 5 53.73 -20.27 -21.08
CA LEU A 5 52.37 -19.85 -21.40
C LEU A 5 51.33 -20.56 -20.51
N ALA A 6 51.57 -21.85 -20.18
CA ALA A 6 50.69 -22.63 -19.31
C ALA A 6 50.69 -22.13 -17.85
N ILE A 7 51.84 -21.66 -17.37
CA ILE A 7 51.96 -21.13 -15.98
C ILE A 7 51.29 -19.75 -15.85
N VAL A 8 51.35 -18.90 -16.90
CA VAL A 8 50.70 -17.60 -16.91
C VAL A 8 49.17 -17.76 -16.99
N LEU A 9 48.65 -18.74 -17.77
CA LEU A 9 47.21 -19.04 -17.80
C LEU A 9 46.69 -19.60 -16.48
N ALA A 10 47.48 -20.41 -15.77
CA ALA A 10 47.10 -20.95 -14.46
C ALA A 10 47.09 -19.85 -13.38
N LEU A 11 48.00 -18.87 -13.45
CA LEU A 11 48.03 -17.74 -12.51
C LEU A 11 46.85 -16.78 -12.71
N VAL A 12 46.41 -16.59 -13.95
CA VAL A 12 45.22 -15.73 -14.28
C VAL A 12 43.94 -16.42 -13.84
N MET A 13 43.81 -17.76 -13.91
CA MET A 13 42.65 -18.49 -13.38
C MET A 13 42.57 -18.49 -11.84
N VAL A 14 43.70 -18.44 -11.15
CA VAL A 14 43.69 -18.38 -9.66
C VAL A 14 43.36 -16.97 -9.15
N MET A 15 43.69 -15.90 -9.91
CA MET A 15 43.29 -14.54 -9.55
C MET A 15 41.82 -14.25 -9.87
N SER A 16 41.17 -14.99 -10.77
CA SER A 16 39.72 -14.81 -11.03
C SER A 16 38.81 -15.46 -9.99
N MET A 17 39.31 -16.31 -9.08
CA MET A 17 38.54 -16.89 -8.00
C MET A 17 38.61 -16.07 -6.69
N ALA A 18 39.49 -15.07 -6.62
CA ALA A 18 39.56 -14.17 -5.44
C ALA A 18 38.63 -12.95 -5.55
N ALA A 19 37.86 -12.83 -6.66
CA ALA A 19 36.84 -11.80 -6.86
C ALA A 19 35.41 -12.27 -6.53
N CYS A 20 35.25 -13.34 -5.72
CA CYS A 20 34.01 -13.56 -4.98
C CYS A 20 33.97 -12.48 -3.90
N GLY A 21 33.34 -11.35 -4.27
CA GLY A 21 33.13 -10.24 -3.39
C GLY A 21 32.53 -10.70 -2.06
N ASN A 22 32.94 -10.06 -0.99
CA ASN A 22 32.17 -10.05 0.26
C ASN A 22 30.71 -9.73 -0.13
N GLN A 23 29.86 -10.75 -0.27
CA GLN A 23 28.44 -10.53 -0.07
C GLN A 23 28.36 -10.09 1.39
N ALA A 24 28.01 -8.83 1.60
CA ALA A 24 27.67 -8.35 2.91
C ALA A 24 26.67 -9.37 3.47
N ALA A 25 26.96 -9.88 4.66
CA ALA A 25 26.08 -10.86 5.30
C ALA A 25 24.66 -10.26 5.30
N SER A 26 23.69 -11.02 4.81
CA SER A 26 22.28 -10.59 4.85
C SER A 26 21.91 -10.29 6.31
N VAL A 27 21.27 -9.16 6.53
CA VAL A 27 20.77 -8.81 7.86
C VAL A 27 19.64 -9.77 8.21
N ASP A 28 19.72 -10.39 9.39
CA ASP A 28 18.62 -11.21 9.89
C ASP A 28 17.47 -10.31 10.39
N VAL A 29 16.56 -9.99 9.51
CA VAL A 29 15.40 -9.14 9.82
C VAL A 29 14.54 -9.77 10.91
N SER A 30 14.47 -11.10 11.00
CA SER A 30 13.63 -11.80 11.98
C SER A 30 14.06 -11.58 13.45
N ALA A 31 15.31 -11.24 13.67
CA ALA A 31 15.86 -10.97 14.98
C ALA A 31 15.67 -9.52 15.45
N ALA A 32 15.27 -8.61 14.56
CA ALA A 32 15.11 -7.19 14.86
C ALA A 32 13.93 -6.95 15.82
N LYS A 33 14.10 -5.99 16.73
CA LYS A 33 13.06 -5.54 17.67
C LYS A 33 12.71 -4.07 17.47
N SER A 34 13.51 -3.36 16.70
CA SER A 34 13.33 -1.96 16.34
C SER A 34 13.91 -1.69 14.96
N ILE A 35 13.60 -0.54 14.37
CA ILE A 35 14.20 -0.13 13.09
C ILE A 35 15.71 0.04 13.19
N ALA A 36 16.26 0.32 14.37
CA ALA A 36 17.71 0.46 14.57
C ALA A 36 18.46 -0.87 14.36
N ASP A 37 17.80 -1.99 14.60
CA ASP A 37 18.38 -3.34 14.44
C ASP A 37 18.46 -3.76 12.96
N LEU A 38 17.79 -3.02 12.05
CA LEU A 38 17.80 -3.23 10.61
C LEU A 38 18.98 -2.56 9.89
N LYS A 39 20.01 -2.14 10.65
CA LYS A 39 21.19 -1.49 10.12
C LYS A 39 21.81 -2.28 8.96
N GLY A 40 21.92 -1.61 7.79
CA GLY A 40 22.51 -2.19 6.59
C GLY A 40 21.61 -3.15 5.82
N ALA A 41 20.37 -3.40 6.26
CA ALA A 41 19.42 -4.25 5.55
C ALA A 41 18.98 -3.63 4.20
N LYS A 42 18.59 -4.49 3.26
CA LYS A 42 17.98 -4.09 1.98
C LYS A 42 16.48 -3.96 2.17
N ILE A 43 16.02 -2.76 2.49
CA ILE A 43 14.61 -2.49 2.72
C ILE A 43 14.07 -1.67 1.56
N ALA A 44 12.90 -2.06 1.04
CA ALA A 44 12.22 -1.32 -0.01
C ALA A 44 10.93 -0.67 0.49
N ALA A 45 10.43 0.29 -0.30
CA ALA A 45 9.17 0.97 -0.05
C ALA A 45 8.52 1.36 -1.38
N GLN A 46 7.24 1.71 -1.36
CA GLN A 46 6.58 2.22 -2.56
C GLN A 46 7.06 3.64 -2.87
N THR A 47 7.37 3.89 -4.14
CA THR A 47 7.80 5.20 -4.64
C THR A 47 6.73 6.28 -4.38
N GLY A 48 7.14 7.49 -4.02
CA GLY A 48 6.25 8.64 -3.84
C GLY A 48 5.33 8.54 -2.60
N THR A 49 5.72 7.74 -1.61
CA THR A 49 4.96 7.58 -0.35
C THR A 49 5.80 7.95 0.87
N PHE A 50 5.14 8.21 2.01
CA PHE A 50 5.82 8.36 3.30
C PHE A 50 6.66 7.11 3.64
N HIS A 51 6.29 5.94 3.16
CA HIS A 51 7.12 4.73 3.33
C HIS A 51 8.52 4.89 2.73
N ALA A 52 8.62 5.53 1.56
CA ALA A 52 9.92 5.80 0.92
C ALA A 52 10.76 6.79 1.74
N ASP A 53 10.14 7.84 2.28
CA ASP A 53 10.81 8.82 3.14
C ASP A 53 11.30 8.17 4.44
N ALA A 54 10.48 7.28 5.01
CA ALA A 54 10.78 6.55 6.24
C ALA A 54 12.00 5.62 6.13
N LEU A 55 12.40 5.19 4.92
CA LEU A 55 13.63 4.42 4.71
C LEU A 55 14.86 5.11 5.31
N SER A 56 14.93 6.44 5.24
CA SER A 56 16.06 7.23 5.78
C SER A 56 16.22 7.14 7.30
N GLN A 57 15.21 6.65 8.01
CA GLN A 57 15.24 6.47 9.46
C GLN A 57 15.94 5.17 9.88
N ILE A 58 16.15 4.23 8.95
CA ILE A 58 16.87 2.97 9.21
C ILE A 58 18.38 3.24 9.03
N PRO A 59 19.22 2.95 10.03
CA PRO A 59 20.65 3.23 9.95
C PRO A 59 21.33 2.47 8.79
N GLU A 60 22.11 3.19 7.99
CA GLU A 60 22.90 2.61 6.87
C GLU A 60 22.08 1.69 5.95
N VAL A 61 20.76 1.92 5.82
CA VAL A 61 19.87 1.11 4.98
C VAL A 61 20.37 1.04 3.53
N GLN A 62 20.25 -0.13 2.90
CA GLN A 62 20.33 -0.27 1.45
C GLN A 62 18.91 -0.10 0.89
N GLY A 63 18.43 1.14 0.93
CA GLY A 63 17.06 1.51 0.57
C GLY A 63 16.84 1.48 -0.94
N SER A 64 15.65 1.04 -1.36
CA SER A 64 15.18 1.11 -2.74
C SER A 64 13.69 1.39 -2.78
N THR A 65 13.19 1.86 -3.91
CA THR A 65 11.75 2.08 -4.10
C THR A 65 11.25 1.32 -5.33
N LEU A 66 10.01 0.84 -5.26
CA LEU A 66 9.32 0.13 -6.34
C LEU A 66 7.95 0.78 -6.59
N PRO A 67 7.36 0.61 -7.79
CA PRO A 67 6.12 1.31 -8.15
C PRO A 67 4.93 0.98 -7.26
N ASP A 68 4.72 -0.29 -6.91
CA ASP A 68 3.56 -0.78 -6.20
C ASP A 68 3.88 -1.92 -5.21
N PHE A 69 2.89 -2.31 -4.40
CA PHE A 69 3.02 -3.38 -3.41
C PHE A 69 3.15 -4.78 -4.02
N THR A 70 2.67 -5.00 -5.24
CA THR A 70 2.83 -6.27 -5.97
C THR A 70 4.29 -6.48 -6.34
N ASP A 71 4.95 -5.42 -6.79
CA ASP A 71 6.39 -5.42 -7.11
C ASP A 71 7.24 -5.61 -5.85
N LEU A 72 6.88 -4.95 -4.73
CA LEU A 72 7.54 -5.11 -3.44
C LEU A 72 7.48 -6.56 -2.94
N LEU A 73 6.31 -7.17 -2.99
CA LEU A 73 6.10 -8.57 -2.61
C LEU A 73 6.88 -9.53 -3.53
N THR A 74 6.90 -9.24 -4.83
CA THR A 74 7.66 -10.03 -5.82
C THR A 74 9.16 -9.95 -5.53
N ALA A 75 9.70 -8.76 -5.26
CA ALA A 75 11.10 -8.55 -4.92
C ALA A 75 11.50 -9.26 -3.63
N LEU A 76 10.63 -9.24 -2.60
CA LEU A 76 10.83 -9.96 -1.36
C LEU A 76 10.86 -11.47 -1.56
N LYS A 77 9.90 -12.02 -2.29
CA LYS A 77 9.85 -13.46 -2.61
C LYS A 77 11.07 -13.93 -3.43
N ALA A 78 11.55 -13.08 -4.34
CA ALA A 78 12.76 -13.32 -5.12
C ALA A 78 14.07 -13.19 -4.30
N GLY A 79 14.01 -12.64 -3.08
CA GLY A 79 15.18 -12.44 -2.21
C GLY A 79 16.10 -11.31 -2.69
N THR A 80 15.60 -10.36 -3.49
CA THR A 80 16.36 -9.18 -3.92
C THR A 80 16.37 -8.08 -2.87
N ILE A 81 15.38 -8.08 -1.98
CA ILE A 81 15.26 -7.26 -0.77
C ILE A 81 15.11 -8.16 0.46
N ASP A 82 15.49 -7.66 1.63
CA ASP A 82 15.36 -8.36 2.91
C ASP A 82 13.98 -8.09 3.56
N GLY A 83 13.33 -6.97 3.19
CA GLY A 83 12.00 -6.61 3.65
C GLY A 83 11.48 -5.36 2.95
N TYR A 84 10.19 -5.03 3.19
CA TYR A 84 9.61 -3.78 2.73
C TYR A 84 8.68 -3.17 3.77
N ILE A 85 8.53 -1.84 3.72
CA ILE A 85 7.66 -1.07 4.61
C ILE A 85 6.22 -1.17 4.10
N ALA A 86 5.28 -1.43 5.01
CA ALA A 86 3.84 -1.42 4.76
C ALA A 86 3.08 -1.07 6.04
N GLU A 87 1.79 -0.78 5.91
CA GLU A 87 0.88 -0.72 7.05
C GLU A 87 0.59 -2.11 7.63
N GLU A 88 0.30 -2.16 8.93
CA GLU A 88 0.05 -3.40 9.65
C GLU A 88 -1.09 -4.26 9.05
N PRO A 89 -2.22 -3.73 8.53
CA PRO A 89 -3.23 -4.54 7.85
C PRO A 89 -2.71 -5.27 6.61
N THR A 90 -1.85 -4.64 5.81
CA THR A 90 -1.20 -5.28 4.65
C THR A 90 -0.30 -6.42 5.11
N ALA A 91 0.43 -6.23 6.23
CA ALA A 91 1.23 -7.30 6.79
C ALA A 91 0.38 -8.49 7.28
N PHE A 92 -0.78 -8.24 7.89
CA PHE A 92 -1.71 -9.30 8.27
C PHE A 92 -2.21 -10.08 7.05
N GLU A 93 -2.61 -9.39 6.00
CA GLU A 93 -3.07 -10.00 4.76
C GLU A 93 -2.00 -10.90 4.14
N VAL A 94 -0.79 -10.37 3.85
CA VAL A 94 0.28 -11.14 3.19
C VAL A 94 0.73 -12.33 4.03
N CYS A 95 0.82 -12.19 5.37
CA CYS A 95 1.18 -13.29 6.25
C CYS A 95 0.07 -14.34 6.41
N MET A 96 -1.19 -13.97 6.20
CA MET A 96 -2.32 -14.89 6.16
C MET A 96 -2.39 -15.66 4.84
N SER A 97 -1.96 -15.04 3.75
CA SER A 97 -1.94 -15.60 2.39
C SER A 97 -0.70 -16.46 2.12
N ASP A 98 0.43 -16.18 2.79
CA ASP A 98 1.71 -16.87 2.58
C ASP A 98 2.44 -17.09 3.91
N ASP A 99 2.48 -18.34 4.36
CA ASP A 99 3.07 -18.73 5.62
C ASP A 99 4.61 -18.66 5.66
N THR A 100 5.26 -18.43 4.51
CA THR A 100 6.70 -18.15 4.43
C THR A 100 7.07 -16.72 4.78
N LEU A 101 6.08 -15.83 4.90
CA LEU A 101 6.24 -14.43 5.24
C LEU A 101 5.95 -14.17 6.72
N ALA A 102 6.53 -13.12 7.23
CA ALA A 102 6.29 -12.58 8.55
C ALA A 102 6.47 -11.06 8.53
N TYR A 103 6.12 -10.40 9.62
CA TYR A 103 6.37 -8.98 9.79
C TYR A 103 6.95 -8.68 11.17
N LEU A 104 7.67 -7.59 11.30
CA LEU A 104 8.10 -7.05 12.58
C LEU A 104 6.98 -6.19 13.15
N PRO A 105 6.48 -6.49 14.37
CA PRO A 105 5.39 -5.74 15.00
C PRO A 105 5.93 -4.43 15.61
N LEU A 106 6.36 -3.52 14.74
CA LEU A 106 6.89 -2.21 15.11
C LEU A 106 5.75 -1.28 15.56
N LYS A 107 6.09 -0.32 16.42
CA LYS A 107 5.16 0.72 16.87
C LYS A 107 5.72 2.08 16.52
N ASN A 108 4.94 2.88 15.79
CA ASN A 108 5.31 4.25 15.44
C ASN A 108 5.70 5.05 16.71
N ASN A 109 6.74 5.86 16.59
CA ASN A 109 7.27 6.70 17.67
C ASN A 109 7.80 5.95 18.91
N ASP A 110 8.06 4.63 18.78
CA ASP A 110 8.63 3.80 19.84
C ASP A 110 9.70 2.86 19.24
N THR A 111 9.33 1.65 18.82
CA THR A 111 10.25 0.68 18.20
C THR A 111 10.31 0.82 16.68
N GLY A 112 9.33 1.48 16.10
CA GLY A 112 9.17 1.71 14.66
C GLY A 112 9.60 3.10 14.22
N PHE A 113 8.96 3.55 13.16
CA PHE A 113 9.26 4.82 12.52
C PHE A 113 8.74 6.01 13.31
N THR A 114 9.46 7.13 13.27
CA THR A 114 8.95 8.43 13.72
C THR A 114 8.00 8.95 12.65
N ALA A 115 6.77 9.19 13.04
CA ALA A 115 5.70 9.61 12.15
C ALA A 115 4.71 10.51 12.89
N THR A 116 4.12 11.46 12.19
CA THR A 116 2.97 12.23 12.66
C THR A 116 1.67 11.47 12.42
N ASP A 117 0.57 11.88 13.03
CA ASP A 117 -0.75 11.31 12.77
C ASP A 117 -1.17 11.47 11.29
N ALA A 118 -0.70 12.51 10.62
CA ALA A 118 -0.93 12.76 9.20
C ALA A 118 -0.14 11.79 8.31
N ASP A 119 1.10 11.45 8.68
CA ASP A 119 1.95 10.54 7.89
C ASP A 119 1.40 9.11 7.84
N VAL A 120 0.78 8.66 8.94
CA VAL A 120 0.22 7.30 9.10
C VAL A 120 -1.30 7.27 9.02
N GLY A 121 -1.93 8.42 8.92
CA GLY A 121 -3.36 8.56 8.67
C GLY A 121 -3.68 8.35 7.18
N ILE A 122 -4.89 7.91 6.90
CA ILE A 122 -5.41 7.75 5.54
C ILE A 122 -6.68 8.58 5.40
N ALA A 123 -6.74 9.44 4.39
CA ALA A 123 -7.82 10.40 4.18
C ALA A 123 -8.27 10.45 2.71
N VAL A 124 -9.46 11.01 2.46
CA VAL A 124 -9.95 11.24 1.10
C VAL A 124 -9.31 12.50 0.55
N GLY A 125 -8.59 12.38 -0.57
CA GLY A 125 -8.04 13.52 -1.31
C GLY A 125 -9.10 14.15 -2.22
N LEU A 126 -9.17 15.48 -2.21
CA LEU A 126 -10.13 16.28 -2.97
C LEU A 126 -9.44 17.49 -3.59
N LYS A 127 -9.95 17.98 -4.71
CA LYS A 127 -9.45 19.22 -5.28
C LYS A 127 -9.60 20.36 -4.28
N THR A 128 -8.60 21.23 -4.19
CA THR A 128 -8.58 22.37 -3.26
C THR A 128 -9.87 23.20 -3.36
N GLY A 129 -10.50 23.46 -2.21
CA GLY A 129 -11.74 24.19 -2.09
C GLY A 129 -13.01 23.41 -2.49
N ASN A 130 -12.92 22.08 -2.62
CA ASN A 130 -14.07 21.25 -2.98
C ASN A 130 -15.12 21.22 -1.85
N ALA A 131 -16.36 21.62 -2.17
CA ALA A 131 -17.47 21.67 -1.23
C ALA A 131 -17.91 20.30 -0.66
N LEU A 132 -17.51 19.18 -1.30
CA LEU A 132 -17.82 17.83 -0.80
C LEU A 132 -17.02 17.49 0.46
N ARG A 133 -15.91 18.17 0.75
CA ARG A 133 -15.04 17.87 1.90
C ARG A 133 -15.81 17.75 3.22
N GLU A 134 -16.57 18.81 3.55
CA GLU A 134 -17.33 18.84 4.82
C GLU A 134 -18.47 17.83 4.86
N GLN A 135 -19.09 17.55 3.71
CA GLN A 135 -20.13 16.53 3.60
C GLN A 135 -19.53 15.14 3.82
N ILE A 136 -18.37 14.86 3.22
CA ILE A 136 -17.65 13.58 3.39
C ILE A 136 -17.17 13.44 4.83
N ASN A 137 -16.63 14.49 5.46
CA ASN A 137 -16.26 14.45 6.88
C ASN A 137 -17.44 14.07 7.76
N THR A 138 -18.61 14.67 7.53
CA THR A 138 -19.84 14.33 8.28
C THR A 138 -20.20 12.85 8.09
N ILE A 139 -20.12 12.33 6.86
CA ILE A 139 -20.42 10.93 6.54
C ILE A 139 -19.41 9.99 7.20
N LEU A 140 -18.12 10.32 7.15
CA LEU A 140 -17.07 9.52 7.78
C LEU A 140 -17.19 9.49 9.30
N ALA A 141 -17.62 10.59 9.94
CA ALA A 141 -17.85 10.66 11.39
C ALA A 141 -18.97 9.71 11.87
N ASP A 142 -19.92 9.35 11.02
CA ASP A 142 -20.98 8.38 11.33
C ASP A 142 -20.46 6.93 11.42
N ILE A 143 -19.25 6.65 10.95
CA ILE A 143 -18.65 5.30 11.00
C ILE A 143 -17.86 5.16 12.31
N SER A 144 -18.36 4.34 13.23
CA SER A 144 -17.70 4.13 14.53
C SER A 144 -16.32 3.47 14.40
N ALA A 145 -15.46 3.65 15.39
CA ALA A 145 -14.13 3.02 15.41
C ALA A 145 -14.23 1.49 15.36
N GLU A 146 -15.22 0.89 16.03
CA GLU A 146 -15.47 -0.56 16.01
C GLU A 146 -15.84 -1.02 14.59
N THR A 147 -16.72 -0.29 13.91
CA THR A 147 -17.10 -0.60 12.52
C THR A 147 -15.92 -0.51 11.58
N ARG A 148 -15.05 0.51 11.73
CA ARG A 148 -13.83 0.67 10.94
C ARG A 148 -12.86 -0.49 11.16
N SER A 149 -12.65 -0.88 12.42
CA SER A 149 -11.78 -2.00 12.78
C SER A 149 -12.29 -3.33 12.25
N GLU A 150 -13.59 -3.60 12.42
CA GLU A 150 -14.21 -4.83 11.91
C GLU A 150 -14.22 -4.88 10.38
N LEU A 151 -14.50 -3.75 9.70
CA LEU A 151 -14.42 -3.68 8.25
C LEU A 151 -13.01 -4.01 7.76
N MET A 152 -11.97 -3.47 8.40
CA MET A 152 -10.59 -3.79 8.03
C MET A 152 -10.30 -5.29 8.22
N ASN A 153 -10.72 -5.89 9.33
CA ASN A 153 -10.58 -7.32 9.55
C ASN A 153 -11.27 -8.15 8.47
N GLN A 154 -12.46 -7.74 8.03
CA GLN A 154 -13.18 -8.41 6.94
C GLN A 154 -12.44 -8.27 5.61
N MET A 155 -11.85 -7.11 5.31
CA MET A 155 -11.07 -6.90 4.09
C MET A 155 -9.76 -7.71 4.09
N VAL A 156 -9.07 -7.79 5.22
CA VAL A 156 -7.90 -8.69 5.39
C VAL A 156 -8.28 -10.15 5.11
N GLN A 157 -9.43 -10.61 5.61
CA GLN A 157 -9.89 -11.98 5.37
C GLN A 157 -10.26 -12.21 3.90
N LEU A 158 -11.01 -11.28 3.28
CA LEU A 158 -11.43 -11.39 1.88
C LEU A 158 -10.23 -11.39 0.94
N SER A 159 -9.29 -10.47 1.09
CA SER A 159 -8.08 -10.40 0.25
C SER A 159 -7.20 -11.63 0.40
N ALA A 160 -7.17 -12.24 1.60
CA ALA A 160 -6.51 -13.52 1.86
C ALA A 160 -7.32 -14.76 1.41
N GLY A 161 -8.39 -14.57 0.66
CA GLY A 161 -9.23 -15.66 0.11
C GLY A 161 -10.04 -16.42 1.16
N LYS A 162 -10.32 -15.80 2.33
CA LYS A 162 -11.17 -16.40 3.37
C LYS A 162 -12.63 -16.04 3.14
N GLU A 163 -13.53 -16.86 3.64
CA GLU A 163 -14.96 -16.63 3.52
C GLU A 163 -15.43 -15.51 4.46
N VAL A 164 -16.06 -14.48 3.89
CA VAL A 164 -16.80 -13.43 4.60
C VAL A 164 -18.20 -13.41 4.01
N THR A 165 -19.22 -13.62 4.84
CA THR A 165 -20.60 -13.81 4.37
C THR A 165 -21.40 -12.51 4.28
N SER A 166 -20.99 -11.47 5.03
CA SER A 166 -21.64 -10.15 5.01
C SER A 166 -20.67 -9.08 5.47
N LEU A 167 -20.80 -7.86 4.96
CA LEU A 167 -19.99 -6.71 5.39
C LEU A 167 -20.66 -5.97 6.55
N VAL A 168 -19.85 -5.50 7.49
CA VAL A 168 -20.31 -4.70 8.64
C VAL A 168 -20.73 -3.30 8.21
N LEU A 169 -20.06 -2.71 7.21
CA LEU A 169 -20.40 -1.41 6.67
C LEU A 169 -21.29 -1.57 5.45
N THR A 170 -22.54 -1.13 5.57
CA THR A 170 -23.54 -1.20 4.50
C THR A 170 -24.26 0.14 4.35
N SER A 171 -24.71 0.44 3.14
CA SER A 171 -25.56 1.58 2.84
C SER A 171 -26.48 1.26 1.67
N GLU A 172 -27.66 1.88 1.65
CA GLU A 172 -28.59 1.69 0.56
C GLU A 172 -28.09 2.39 -0.70
N LYS A 173 -28.12 1.68 -1.83
CA LYS A 173 -27.81 2.28 -3.13
C LYS A 173 -28.86 3.33 -3.50
N PRO A 174 -28.45 4.48 -4.05
CA PRO A 174 -29.39 5.51 -4.47
C PRO A 174 -30.31 5.01 -5.60
N THR A 175 -31.60 5.25 -5.45
CA THR A 175 -32.59 4.90 -6.50
C THR A 175 -32.70 5.99 -7.57
N ASN A 176 -32.44 7.25 -7.22
CA ASN A 176 -32.42 8.40 -8.10
C ASN A 176 -31.18 9.26 -7.80
N PRO A 177 -29.99 8.84 -8.27
CA PRO A 177 -28.75 9.55 -7.97
C PRO A 177 -28.74 10.96 -8.56
N VAL A 178 -28.19 11.90 -7.81
CA VAL A 178 -28.07 13.30 -8.25
C VAL A 178 -26.85 13.57 -9.12
N GLY A 179 -25.97 12.58 -9.27
CA GLY A 179 -24.74 12.66 -10.04
C GLY A 179 -23.89 11.42 -9.89
N THR A 180 -22.64 11.50 -10.35
CA THR A 180 -21.63 10.45 -10.25
C THR A 180 -20.47 10.95 -9.41
N LEU A 181 -19.96 10.13 -8.50
CA LEU A 181 -18.72 10.34 -7.79
C LEU A 181 -17.64 9.47 -8.44
N LYS A 182 -16.68 10.10 -9.11
CA LYS A 182 -15.55 9.45 -9.77
C LYS A 182 -14.39 9.36 -8.79
N VAL A 183 -14.07 8.14 -8.35
CA VAL A 183 -13.03 7.88 -7.36
C VAL A 183 -11.84 7.20 -8.02
N GLY A 184 -10.65 7.78 -7.81
CA GLY A 184 -9.37 7.18 -8.20
C GLY A 184 -8.77 6.35 -7.08
N MET A 185 -8.21 5.19 -7.43
CA MET A 185 -7.41 4.35 -6.57
C MET A 185 -6.43 3.51 -7.39
N GLU A 186 -5.42 2.93 -6.75
CA GLU A 186 -4.39 2.14 -7.44
C GLU A 186 -4.93 0.76 -7.84
N CYS A 187 -5.78 0.17 -7.01
CA CYS A 187 -6.32 -1.19 -7.16
C CYS A 187 -5.24 -2.29 -7.12
N ALA A 188 -4.11 -2.02 -6.47
CA ALA A 188 -2.96 -2.94 -6.31
C ALA A 188 -2.45 -2.99 -4.86
N TYR A 189 -3.20 -2.47 -3.89
CA TYR A 189 -2.82 -2.31 -2.50
C TYR A 189 -3.80 -3.02 -1.54
N ALA A 190 -3.74 -4.34 -1.44
CA ALA A 190 -4.55 -5.10 -0.46
C ALA A 190 -4.06 -4.84 1.00
N PRO A 191 -4.95 -4.81 1.97
CA PRO A 191 -6.42 -4.95 1.93
C PRO A 191 -7.18 -3.63 1.73
N PHE A 192 -6.48 -2.54 1.40
CA PHE A 192 -7.10 -1.23 1.19
C PHE A 192 -7.86 -1.14 -0.13
N ASN A 193 -7.20 -1.47 -1.25
CA ASN A 193 -7.83 -1.52 -2.56
C ASN A 193 -7.07 -2.50 -3.48
N TRP A 194 -7.74 -3.51 -4.00
CA TRP A 194 -7.16 -4.50 -4.92
C TRP A 194 -8.11 -4.80 -6.08
N THR A 195 -7.63 -5.54 -7.07
CA THR A 195 -8.41 -5.96 -8.24
C THR A 195 -8.79 -7.43 -8.14
N ASP A 196 -10.09 -7.73 -8.21
CA ASP A 196 -10.62 -9.06 -8.48
C ASP A 196 -10.77 -9.23 -10.01
N MET A 197 -10.33 -10.38 -10.52
CA MET A 197 -10.39 -10.71 -11.95
C MET A 197 -11.47 -11.73 -12.23
N GLY A 198 -12.30 -11.47 -13.23
CA GLY A 198 -13.33 -12.41 -13.73
C GLY A 198 -14.65 -12.31 -12.98
N GLU A 199 -14.69 -12.58 -11.70
CA GLU A 199 -15.91 -12.52 -10.86
C GLU A 199 -15.72 -11.54 -9.71
N ALA A 200 -16.77 -10.79 -9.42
CA ALA A 200 -16.78 -9.87 -8.28
C ALA A 200 -16.93 -10.63 -6.96
N THR A 201 -16.05 -10.40 -6.02
CA THR A 201 -16.22 -10.86 -4.64
C THR A 201 -17.19 -9.98 -3.86
N LEU A 202 -17.51 -10.35 -2.62
CA LEU A 202 -18.42 -9.59 -1.77
C LEU A 202 -17.96 -8.12 -1.60
N GLY A 203 -18.81 -7.18 -1.97
CA GLY A 203 -18.55 -5.74 -1.84
C GLY A 203 -17.75 -5.14 -3.00
N ALA A 204 -17.32 -5.91 -3.99
CA ALA A 204 -16.57 -5.42 -5.13
C ALA A 204 -17.40 -4.51 -6.06
N VAL A 205 -16.73 -3.57 -6.69
CA VAL A 205 -17.28 -2.60 -7.65
C VAL A 205 -16.53 -2.70 -8.96
N ALA A 206 -17.25 -2.73 -10.10
CA ALA A 206 -16.59 -2.75 -11.40
C ALA A 206 -15.65 -1.55 -11.58
N ILE A 207 -14.45 -1.81 -12.09
CA ILE A 207 -13.50 -0.75 -12.47
C ILE A 207 -13.97 -0.15 -13.78
N SER A 208 -14.10 1.18 -13.81
CA SER A 208 -14.54 1.94 -14.99
C SER A 208 -13.39 2.20 -15.96
N GLY A 209 -13.68 2.30 -17.24
CA GLY A 209 -12.72 2.61 -18.29
C GLY A 209 -12.59 1.54 -19.35
N GLU A 210 -11.96 1.90 -20.47
CA GLU A 210 -11.70 0.99 -21.59
C GLU A 210 -10.68 -0.07 -21.19
N GLY A 211 -10.92 -1.32 -21.56
CA GLY A 211 -10.04 -2.44 -21.25
C GLY A 211 -10.10 -2.95 -19.81
N LYS A 212 -11.12 -2.52 -19.05
CA LYS A 212 -11.34 -2.93 -17.66
C LYS A 212 -12.52 -3.91 -17.48
N GLU A 213 -12.96 -4.54 -18.58
CA GLU A 213 -14.04 -5.51 -18.55
C GLU A 213 -13.69 -6.72 -17.67
N ASN A 214 -14.62 -7.10 -16.79
CA ASN A 214 -14.41 -8.17 -15.79
C ASN A 214 -13.30 -7.91 -14.77
N MET A 215 -12.99 -6.64 -14.51
CA MET A 215 -12.12 -6.20 -13.43
C MET A 215 -12.95 -5.46 -12.37
N TYR A 216 -12.77 -5.84 -11.12
CA TYR A 216 -13.53 -5.28 -10.02
C TYR A 216 -12.58 -4.80 -8.93
N ALA A 217 -12.76 -3.58 -8.46
CA ALA A 217 -12.05 -3.09 -7.28
C ALA A 217 -12.75 -3.60 -6.02
N ASN A 218 -11.99 -4.06 -5.06
CA ASN A 218 -12.47 -4.38 -3.72
C ASN A 218 -11.48 -3.89 -2.66
N GLY A 219 -11.89 -3.84 -1.40
CA GLY A 219 -11.06 -3.40 -0.29
C GLY A 219 -11.70 -2.37 0.61
N TYR A 220 -10.97 -2.02 1.65
CA TYR A 220 -11.41 -1.06 2.66
C TYR A 220 -11.80 0.29 2.04
N ASP A 221 -10.94 0.83 1.17
CA ASP A 221 -11.18 2.09 0.46
C ASP A 221 -12.41 2.02 -0.45
N VAL A 222 -12.63 0.86 -1.09
CA VAL A 222 -13.80 0.63 -1.94
C VAL A 222 -15.09 0.65 -1.12
N GLN A 223 -15.09 0.05 0.08
CA GLN A 223 -16.26 0.07 0.98
C GLN A 223 -16.52 1.49 1.50
N ILE A 224 -15.47 2.24 1.85
CA ILE A 224 -15.58 3.66 2.22
C ILE A 224 -16.14 4.47 1.04
N ALA A 225 -15.61 4.29 -0.17
CA ALA A 225 -16.08 4.98 -1.37
C ALA A 225 -17.57 4.69 -1.66
N GLN A 226 -18.00 3.42 -1.54
CA GLN A 226 -19.42 3.04 -1.71
C GLN A 226 -20.31 3.69 -0.66
N TYR A 227 -19.87 3.66 0.61
CA TYR A 227 -20.62 4.26 1.70
C TYR A 227 -20.79 5.77 1.49
N VAL A 228 -19.70 6.46 1.17
CA VAL A 228 -19.70 7.91 0.89
C VAL A 228 -20.60 8.24 -0.30
N ALA A 229 -20.44 7.57 -1.45
CA ALA A 229 -21.24 7.83 -2.65
C ALA A 229 -22.75 7.62 -2.39
N ASN A 230 -23.11 6.52 -1.72
CA ASN A 230 -24.50 6.22 -1.39
C ASN A 230 -25.10 7.27 -0.45
N LYS A 231 -24.35 7.73 0.57
CA LYS A 231 -24.80 8.81 1.49
C LYS A 231 -24.92 10.16 0.82
N LEU A 232 -24.08 10.45 -0.19
CA LEU A 232 -24.20 11.64 -1.05
C LEU A 232 -25.33 11.54 -2.07
N ASN A 233 -26.04 10.41 -2.16
CA ASN A 233 -27.02 10.10 -3.19
C ASN A 233 -26.41 10.16 -4.61
N MET A 234 -25.19 9.67 -4.80
CA MET A 234 -24.44 9.65 -6.05
C MET A 234 -24.15 8.22 -6.50
N THR A 235 -24.03 8.02 -7.83
CA THR A 235 -23.50 6.77 -8.38
C THR A 235 -21.99 6.75 -8.17
N LEU A 236 -21.42 5.62 -7.74
CA LEU A 236 -19.96 5.44 -7.64
C LEU A 236 -19.42 4.92 -8.97
N GLU A 237 -18.36 5.55 -9.48
CA GLU A 237 -17.47 5.02 -10.50
C GLU A 237 -16.04 4.97 -9.96
N ILE A 238 -15.37 3.81 -10.10
CA ILE A 238 -13.98 3.62 -9.67
C ILE A 238 -13.08 3.57 -10.90
N TYR A 239 -11.99 4.35 -10.86
CA TYR A 239 -10.97 4.40 -11.89
C TYR A 239 -9.62 3.96 -11.30
N SER A 240 -8.98 2.96 -11.93
CA SER A 240 -7.64 2.52 -11.56
C SER A 240 -6.59 3.38 -12.25
N TYR A 241 -5.68 3.94 -11.46
CA TYR A 241 -4.54 4.74 -11.89
C TYR A 241 -3.26 4.21 -11.25
N GLU A 242 -2.12 4.38 -11.93
CA GLU A 242 -0.83 4.30 -11.26
C GLU A 242 -0.75 5.36 -10.15
N TRP A 243 -0.02 5.08 -9.07
CA TRP A 243 0.05 5.92 -7.90
C TRP A 243 0.33 7.40 -8.22
N ASP A 244 1.39 7.66 -9.01
CA ASP A 244 1.80 9.01 -9.39
C ASP A 244 0.80 9.74 -10.31
N GLY A 245 -0.15 9.01 -10.88
CA GLY A 245 -1.21 9.55 -11.74
C GLY A 245 -2.44 10.06 -10.99
N LEU A 246 -2.62 9.72 -9.71
CA LEU A 246 -3.84 10.02 -8.95
C LEU A 246 -4.06 11.54 -8.75
N ILE A 247 -3.07 12.26 -8.22
CA ILE A 247 -3.18 13.71 -7.99
C ILE A 247 -3.34 14.48 -9.33
N PRO A 248 -2.54 14.21 -10.37
CA PRO A 248 -2.77 14.81 -11.70
C PRO A 248 -4.16 14.53 -12.27
N ALA A 249 -4.72 13.33 -12.09
CA ALA A 249 -6.08 13.01 -12.56
C ALA A 249 -7.16 13.80 -11.77
N LEU A 250 -6.96 13.98 -10.47
CA LEU A 250 -7.83 14.82 -9.63
C LEU A 250 -7.77 16.29 -10.07
N ASP A 251 -6.58 16.84 -10.29
CA ASP A 251 -6.38 18.23 -10.70
C ASP A 251 -7.00 18.54 -12.05
N SER A 252 -6.89 17.60 -13.00
CA SER A 252 -7.49 17.74 -14.33
C SER A 252 -9.02 17.65 -14.32
N GLY A 253 -9.63 17.18 -13.22
CA GLY A 253 -11.07 16.92 -13.12
C GLY A 253 -11.50 15.60 -13.75
N ALA A 254 -10.58 14.70 -14.06
CA ALA A 254 -10.89 13.32 -14.46
C ALA A 254 -11.46 12.51 -13.28
N LEU A 255 -11.06 12.87 -12.04
CA LEU A 255 -11.56 12.34 -10.79
C LEU A 255 -12.21 13.44 -9.96
N ASP A 256 -13.16 13.06 -9.11
CA ASP A 256 -13.78 13.94 -8.10
C ASP A 256 -13.11 13.76 -6.73
N ALA A 257 -12.58 12.57 -6.46
CA ALA A 257 -11.91 12.22 -5.20
C ALA A 257 -10.84 11.12 -5.40
N ILE A 258 -9.86 11.08 -4.50
CA ILE A 258 -8.90 9.98 -4.34
C ILE A 258 -9.22 9.27 -3.03
N ILE A 259 -9.48 7.96 -3.07
CA ILE A 259 -9.67 7.08 -1.90
C ILE A 259 -8.80 5.85 -2.14
N ALA A 260 -7.54 5.90 -1.70
CA ALA A 260 -6.48 5.02 -2.18
C ALA A 260 -5.41 4.70 -1.12
N GLY A 261 -5.76 4.63 0.16
CA GLY A 261 -4.74 4.48 1.20
C GLY A 261 -3.81 5.70 1.31
N MET A 262 -4.27 6.87 0.87
CA MET A 262 -3.42 8.06 0.75
C MET A 262 -3.35 8.86 2.06
N SER A 263 -2.11 9.07 2.54
CA SER A 263 -1.85 9.90 3.72
C SER A 263 -1.88 11.40 3.38
N PRO A 264 -2.49 12.25 4.24
CA PRO A 264 -2.51 13.70 4.10
C PRO A 264 -1.17 14.32 4.56
N THR A 265 -0.07 13.95 3.89
CA THR A 265 1.23 14.53 4.20
C THR A 265 1.28 16.03 3.88
N ALA A 266 2.12 16.80 4.59
CA ALA A 266 2.24 18.25 4.39
C ALA A 266 2.55 18.61 2.92
N GLU A 267 3.35 17.80 2.22
CA GLU A 267 3.66 18.02 0.80
C GLU A 267 2.41 17.89 -0.09
N ARG A 268 1.53 16.91 0.21
CA ARG A 268 0.29 16.71 -0.56
C ARG A 268 -0.76 17.76 -0.23
N GLU A 269 -0.81 18.23 1.02
CA GLU A 269 -1.73 19.32 1.42
C GLU A 269 -1.40 20.67 0.74
N GLU A 270 -0.20 20.83 0.19
CA GLU A 270 0.13 21.98 -0.67
C GLU A 270 -0.55 21.90 -2.05
N GLN A 271 -0.99 20.71 -2.48
CA GLN A 271 -1.54 20.44 -3.82
C GLN A 271 -3.05 20.20 -3.80
N ILE A 272 -3.54 19.45 -2.82
CA ILE A 272 -4.95 19.03 -2.72
C ILE A 272 -5.44 19.16 -1.28
N ASP A 273 -6.76 19.25 -1.08
CA ASP A 273 -7.36 19.18 0.26
C ASP A 273 -7.62 17.73 0.67
N PHE A 274 -7.62 17.49 1.97
CA PHE A 274 -7.97 16.19 2.55
C PHE A 274 -9.15 16.31 3.52
N THR A 275 -9.88 15.21 3.65
CA THR A 275 -10.88 15.03 4.73
C THR A 275 -10.19 14.72 6.05
N ASP A 276 -10.99 14.54 7.10
CA ASP A 276 -10.53 13.88 8.31
C ASP A 276 -10.08 12.45 8.00
N VAL A 277 -9.13 11.96 8.79
CA VAL A 277 -8.56 10.60 8.65
C VAL A 277 -9.65 9.54 8.89
N TYR A 278 -9.79 8.61 7.95
CA TYR A 278 -10.73 7.49 8.08
C TYR A 278 -10.07 6.19 8.53
N TYR A 279 -8.75 6.08 8.47
CA TYR A 279 -7.98 4.95 8.99
C TYR A 279 -6.59 5.40 9.43
N SER A 280 -5.99 4.71 10.39
CA SER A 280 -4.61 4.92 10.83
C SER A 280 -4.01 3.62 11.35
N SER A 281 -2.73 3.40 11.13
CA SER A 281 -2.03 2.17 11.49
C SER A 281 -0.56 2.42 11.84
N ASN A 282 0.11 1.38 12.39
CA ASN A 282 1.55 1.37 12.48
C ASN A 282 2.17 0.99 11.14
N LEU A 283 3.37 1.53 10.86
CA LEU A 283 4.23 1.04 9.80
C LEU A 283 5.07 -0.13 10.33
N VAL A 284 5.14 -1.19 9.56
CA VAL A 284 5.85 -2.42 9.88
C VAL A 284 6.78 -2.81 8.75
N ILE A 285 7.67 -3.77 9.00
CA ILE A 285 8.51 -4.38 7.96
C ILE A 285 8.02 -5.80 7.71
N ILE A 286 7.61 -6.08 6.48
CA ILE A 286 7.29 -7.42 6.01
C ILE A 286 8.58 -8.06 5.50
N TYR A 287 8.85 -9.30 5.91
CA TYR A 287 10.06 -10.03 5.55
C TYR A 287 9.78 -11.52 5.31
N LYS A 288 10.74 -12.22 4.71
CA LYS A 288 10.69 -13.68 4.50
C LYS A 288 11.34 -14.39 5.66
N LYS A 289 10.65 -15.42 6.23
CA LYS A 289 11.15 -16.27 7.33
C LYS A 289 12.38 -17.05 6.93
#